data_35722a329ea8b71bb6f1d5672226f5b7
#
_entry.id   35722a329ea8b71bb6f1d5672226f5b7
#
_cell.length_a   1.000
_cell.length_b   1.000
_cell.length_c   1.000
_cell.angle_alpha   90.00
_cell.angle_beta   90.00
_cell.angle_gamma   90.00
#
_symmetry.space_group_name_H-M   'P 1'
#
loop_
_entity.id
_entity.type
_entity.pdbx_description
1 polymer ?
#
loop_
_entity_poly.entity_id
_entity_poly.type
_entity_poly.pdbx_seq_one_letter_code
_entity_poly.pdbx_strand_id
1 'polypeptide(L)'
;MAMNRALFAKQLEPGLNTLFGLEHARYPEQWKEIFDQNSSSKAFEEDNLLEGFGAASVKAEGSAVAYDTAAELWTARYNHETIALAFSITEEAEEDGQYGSIGQRYVKALARSMVHTKEIKGANILNNMFTSGTGGDGQYLGVTTHPTASGNQSNILATAADLSETSLEQVLIDISNMDDDRGIPIAAMGTKLIVPTALAFVAERLTKSQLRPGTADNDINASRSGGYLPQGYTVNNRLNDTDAWFVKTDVPDGMKMFQRRA
;
A
#
# COMPACT_ATOMS: atom_id res chain seq x y z
N MET A 1 28.08 -17.03 -50.02
CA MET A 1 28.02 -16.92 -48.53
C MET A 1 26.54 -16.99 -48.14
N ALA A 2 26.11 -18.08 -47.59
CA ALA A 2 24.74 -18.16 -47.07
C ALA A 2 24.69 -17.35 -45.77
N MET A 3 23.82 -16.34 -45.70
CA MET A 3 23.54 -15.60 -44.47
C MET A 3 22.84 -16.54 -43.48
N ASN A 4 23.49 -16.85 -42.40
CA ASN A 4 22.93 -17.72 -41.36
C ASN A 4 22.04 -16.88 -40.45
N ARG A 5 20.79 -17.31 -40.19
CA ARG A 5 19.80 -16.63 -39.37
C ARG A 5 20.26 -16.37 -37.91
N ALA A 6 21.19 -17.16 -37.38
CA ALA A 6 21.83 -16.94 -36.10
C ALA A 6 22.47 -15.54 -35.92
N LEU A 7 22.76 -14.85 -37.03
CA LEU A 7 23.26 -13.47 -37.03
C LEU A 7 22.16 -12.41 -36.72
N PHE A 8 20.89 -12.77 -36.77
CA PHE A 8 19.76 -11.87 -36.57
C PHE A 8 19.14 -11.94 -35.15
N ALA A 9 19.61 -12.83 -34.27
CA ALA A 9 19.15 -12.94 -32.89
C ALA A 9 19.24 -11.59 -32.15
N LYS A 10 20.30 -10.83 -32.40
CA LYS A 10 20.49 -9.48 -31.84
C LYS A 10 19.47 -8.43 -32.32
N GLN A 11 18.79 -8.64 -33.45
CA GLN A 11 17.74 -7.71 -33.92
C GLN A 11 16.36 -8.04 -33.35
N LEU A 12 16.14 -9.27 -32.92
CA LEU A 12 14.88 -9.71 -32.31
C LEU A 12 14.78 -9.31 -30.83
N GLU A 13 15.92 -9.30 -30.13
CA GLU A 13 16.01 -8.91 -28.72
C GLU A 13 15.45 -7.50 -28.41
N PRO A 14 15.77 -6.43 -29.15
CA PRO A 14 15.17 -5.13 -28.95
C PRO A 14 13.65 -5.12 -29.13
N GLY A 15 13.14 -5.88 -30.11
CA GLY A 15 11.69 -5.98 -30.35
C GLY A 15 10.95 -6.68 -29.21
N LEU A 16 11.51 -7.74 -28.66
CA LEU A 16 10.94 -8.45 -27.51
C LEU A 16 11.01 -7.62 -26.25
N ASN A 17 12.10 -6.89 -26.02
CA ASN A 17 12.26 -5.98 -24.89
C ASN A 17 11.26 -4.82 -24.96
N THR A 18 11.04 -4.25 -26.14
CA THR A 18 10.02 -3.20 -26.34
C THR A 18 8.62 -3.76 -26.07
N LEU A 19 8.31 -4.94 -26.55
CA LEU A 19 7.02 -5.61 -26.31
C LEU A 19 6.82 -5.90 -24.82
N PHE A 20 7.88 -6.35 -24.12
CA PHE A 20 7.84 -6.57 -22.67
C PHE A 20 7.50 -5.27 -21.93
N GLY A 21 8.17 -4.18 -22.25
CA GLY A 21 7.91 -2.87 -21.62
C GLY A 21 6.46 -2.39 -21.85
N LEU A 22 5.95 -2.53 -23.08
CA LEU A 22 4.58 -2.16 -23.42
C LEU A 22 3.53 -3.01 -22.65
N GLU A 23 3.75 -4.33 -22.60
CA GLU A 23 2.83 -5.23 -21.89
C GLU A 23 2.93 -5.05 -20.36
N HIS A 24 4.12 -4.80 -19.82
CA HIS A 24 4.29 -4.50 -18.40
C HIS A 24 3.53 -3.24 -18.01
N ALA A 25 3.60 -2.17 -18.78
CA ALA A 25 2.91 -0.91 -18.54
C ALA A 25 1.38 -1.00 -18.72
N ARG A 26 0.87 -2.04 -19.38
CA ARG A 26 -0.56 -2.24 -19.63
C ARG A 26 -1.36 -2.60 -18.39
N TYR A 27 -0.72 -3.28 -17.43
CA TYR A 27 -1.40 -3.75 -16.23
C TYR A 27 -1.43 -2.63 -15.17
N PRO A 28 -2.61 -2.32 -14.58
CA PRO A 28 -2.72 -1.32 -13.53
C PRO A 28 -1.94 -1.77 -12.29
N GLU A 29 -1.15 -0.88 -11.74
CA GLU A 29 -0.37 -1.12 -10.54
C GLU A 29 -1.19 -0.75 -9.30
N GLN A 30 -1.95 -1.72 -8.76
CA GLN A 30 -2.83 -1.51 -7.60
C GLN A 30 -2.05 -1.23 -6.31
N TRP A 31 -0.82 -1.73 -6.20
CA TRP A 31 0.05 -1.47 -5.05
C TRP A 31 0.35 0.03 -4.87
N LYS A 32 0.38 0.83 -5.94
CA LYS A 32 0.59 2.29 -5.86
C LYS A 32 -0.53 3.03 -5.14
N GLU A 33 -1.71 2.45 -5.10
CA GLU A 33 -2.85 3.02 -4.38
C GLU A 33 -2.72 2.84 -2.85
N ILE A 34 -1.89 1.89 -2.42
CA ILE A 34 -1.66 1.54 -1.03
C ILE A 34 -0.40 2.22 -0.50
N PHE A 35 0.72 2.10 -1.23
CA PHE A 35 2.05 2.52 -0.80
C PHE A 35 2.47 3.83 -1.43
N ASP A 36 3.26 4.60 -0.67
CA ASP A 36 4.01 5.72 -1.19
C ASP A 36 5.33 5.21 -1.79
N GLN A 37 5.61 5.60 -3.04
CA GLN A 37 6.76 5.11 -3.77
C GLN A 37 8.00 5.95 -3.49
N ASN A 38 9.06 5.31 -3.01
CA ASN A 38 10.37 5.90 -2.78
C ASN A 38 11.43 5.18 -3.62
N SER A 39 12.46 5.92 -4.04
CA SER A 39 13.64 5.33 -4.70
C SER A 39 14.73 5.03 -3.68
N SER A 40 15.47 3.94 -3.90
CA SER A 40 16.60 3.54 -3.08
C SER A 40 17.82 3.24 -3.94
N SER A 41 19.00 3.58 -3.43
CA SER A 41 20.30 3.16 -3.99
C SER A 41 21.09 2.25 -3.07
N LYS A 42 20.59 2.01 -1.85
CA LYS A 42 21.25 1.25 -0.79
C LYS A 42 20.90 -0.25 -0.84
N ALA A 43 21.58 -1.05 -0.03
CA ALA A 43 21.29 -2.46 0.12
C ALA A 43 19.99 -2.72 0.92
N PHE A 44 19.68 -1.86 1.87
CA PHE A 44 18.47 -1.81 2.67
C PHE A 44 18.20 -0.36 3.05
N GLU A 45 16.98 -0.05 3.43
CA GLU A 45 16.59 1.23 4.01
C GLU A 45 16.18 1.03 5.46
N GLU A 46 16.39 2.05 6.28
CA GLU A 46 16.00 2.07 7.69
C GLU A 46 15.29 3.37 8.00
N ASP A 47 14.16 3.26 8.68
CA ASP A 47 13.42 4.39 9.25
C ASP A 47 13.45 4.27 10.77
N ASN A 48 13.90 5.31 11.43
CA ASN A 48 13.94 5.40 12.89
C ASN A 48 12.76 6.23 13.37
N LEU A 49 12.02 5.73 14.35
CA LEU A 49 11.03 6.54 15.05
C LEU A 49 11.75 7.48 16.02
N LEU A 50 11.57 8.77 15.81
CA LEU A 50 12.03 9.80 16.72
C LEU A 50 10.89 10.25 17.61
N GLU A 51 11.08 10.11 18.91
CA GLU A 51 10.15 10.65 19.89
C GLU A 51 10.06 12.18 19.75
N GLY A 52 8.83 12.70 19.65
CA GLY A 52 8.58 14.14 19.61
C GLY A 52 8.76 14.81 20.99
N PHE A 53 8.47 16.11 21.04
CA PHE A 53 8.38 16.83 22.30
C PHE A 53 6.95 16.77 22.86
N GLY A 54 6.83 16.79 24.19
CA GLY A 54 5.55 16.93 24.87
C GLY A 54 4.91 18.31 24.64
N ALA A 55 3.70 18.48 25.14
CA ALA A 55 3.01 19.77 25.06
C ALA A 55 3.78 20.88 25.78
N ALA A 56 3.97 22.01 25.11
CA ALA A 56 4.64 23.15 25.70
C ALA A 56 3.83 23.74 26.89
N SER A 57 4.50 23.97 27.98
CA SER A 57 3.88 24.61 29.18
C SER A 57 3.79 26.11 29.01
N VAL A 58 2.76 26.72 29.63
CA VAL A 58 2.66 28.18 29.74
C VAL A 58 3.74 28.71 30.69
N LYS A 59 4.57 29.59 30.16
CA LYS A 59 5.63 30.25 30.95
C LYS A 59 5.11 31.46 31.64
N ALA A 60 5.27 31.54 32.99
CA ALA A 60 5.03 32.75 33.75
C ALA A 60 6.14 33.79 33.54
N GLU A 61 5.82 35.06 33.69
CA GLU A 61 6.81 36.15 33.61
C GLU A 61 7.90 35.96 34.65
N GLY A 62 9.17 36.10 34.25
CA GLY A 62 10.32 35.91 35.14
C GLY A 62 10.73 34.48 35.43
N SER A 63 9.97 33.45 35.00
CA SER A 63 10.36 32.04 35.16
C SER A 63 11.31 31.57 34.09
N ALA A 64 12.10 30.51 34.35
CA ALA A 64 12.93 29.84 33.33
C ALA A 64 12.06 29.09 32.33
N VAL A 65 12.58 28.87 31.12
CA VAL A 65 11.97 27.97 30.10
C VAL A 65 12.15 26.53 30.56
N ALA A 66 11.12 25.70 30.41
CA ALA A 66 11.22 24.27 30.59
C ALA A 66 11.99 23.63 29.39
N TYR A 67 12.83 22.67 29.71
CA TYR A 67 13.51 21.85 28.71
C TYR A 67 12.84 20.50 28.66
N ASP A 68 12.64 19.99 27.45
CA ASP A 68 12.17 18.62 27.18
C ASP A 68 13.27 17.82 26.47
N THR A 69 13.19 16.52 26.53
CA THR A 69 14.14 15.60 25.91
C THR A 69 13.42 14.76 24.84
N ALA A 70 14.07 14.56 23.70
CA ALA A 70 13.63 13.64 22.67
C ALA A 70 14.56 12.41 22.67
N ALA A 71 14.01 11.25 22.33
CA ALA A 71 14.74 10.00 22.23
C ALA A 71 14.51 9.34 20.86
N GLU A 72 15.44 8.49 20.46
CA GLU A 72 15.27 7.56 19.35
C GLU A 72 14.68 6.26 19.91
N LEU A 73 13.55 5.81 19.36
CA LEU A 73 12.82 4.65 19.89
C LEU A 73 13.21 3.37 19.13
N TRP A 74 12.48 3.01 18.09
CA TRP A 74 12.72 1.78 17.36
C TRP A 74 13.05 2.06 15.89
N THR A 75 13.69 1.08 15.24
CA THR A 75 14.10 1.14 13.84
C THR A 75 13.34 0.10 13.04
N ALA A 76 12.69 0.52 11.96
CA ALA A 76 12.14 -0.36 10.94
C ALA A 76 13.13 -0.52 9.80
N ARG A 77 13.46 -1.78 9.42
CA ARG A 77 14.35 -2.09 8.31
C ARG A 77 13.59 -2.67 7.14
N TYR A 78 13.81 -2.09 5.96
CA TYR A 78 13.26 -2.54 4.68
C TYR A 78 14.34 -3.26 3.87
N ASN A 79 14.17 -4.56 3.68
CA ASN A 79 15.08 -5.38 2.89
C ASN A 79 14.58 -5.47 1.45
N HIS A 80 15.48 -5.24 0.47
CA HIS A 80 15.15 -5.39 -0.93
C HIS A 80 15.05 -6.85 -1.35
N GLU A 81 14.00 -7.20 -2.08
CA GLU A 81 13.83 -8.49 -2.72
C GLU A 81 13.90 -8.33 -4.24
N THR A 82 14.52 -9.30 -4.92
CA THR A 82 14.60 -9.31 -6.38
C THR A 82 13.54 -10.24 -6.95
N ILE A 83 12.68 -9.70 -7.82
CA ILE A 83 11.72 -10.49 -8.59
C ILE A 83 12.34 -10.73 -9.96
N ALA A 84 12.55 -11.99 -10.33
CA ALA A 84 13.12 -12.37 -11.61
C ALA A 84 12.45 -13.64 -12.14
N LEU A 85 12.24 -13.67 -13.44
CA LEU A 85 11.78 -14.84 -14.19
C LEU A 85 12.35 -14.76 -15.59
N ALA A 86 12.77 -15.89 -16.13
CA ALA A 86 13.28 -16.00 -17.49
C ALA A 86 12.66 -17.18 -18.22
N PHE A 87 12.66 -17.15 -19.54
CA PHE A 87 12.36 -18.28 -20.40
C PHE A 87 13.44 -18.41 -21.49
N SER A 88 13.63 -19.60 -22.00
CA SER A 88 14.51 -19.87 -23.13
C SER A 88 13.72 -20.51 -24.27
N ILE A 89 14.14 -20.26 -25.51
CA ILE A 89 13.62 -20.88 -26.71
C ILE A 89 14.77 -21.66 -27.33
N THR A 90 14.52 -22.90 -27.77
CA THR A 90 15.56 -23.71 -28.36
C THR A 90 15.83 -23.28 -29.82
N GLU A 91 17.03 -23.57 -30.31
CA GLU A 91 17.44 -23.24 -31.67
C GLU A 91 16.58 -23.96 -32.73
N GLU A 92 16.19 -25.21 -32.44
CA GLU A 92 15.29 -25.98 -33.32
C GLU A 92 13.93 -25.30 -33.47
N ALA A 93 13.36 -24.74 -32.38
CA ALA A 93 12.08 -24.03 -32.45
C ALA A 93 12.20 -22.70 -33.20
N GLU A 94 13.38 -22.08 -33.21
CA GLU A 94 13.67 -20.90 -34.02
C GLU A 94 13.76 -21.23 -35.52
N GLU A 95 14.42 -22.33 -35.87
CA GLU A 95 14.57 -22.81 -37.26
C GLU A 95 13.23 -23.21 -37.88
N ASP A 96 12.32 -23.80 -37.10
CA ASP A 96 10.96 -24.18 -37.55
C ASP A 96 10.03 -22.97 -37.81
N GLY A 97 10.51 -21.75 -37.62
CA GLY A 97 9.79 -20.51 -37.93
C GLY A 97 8.64 -20.14 -36.98
N GLN A 98 8.45 -20.88 -35.90
CA GLN A 98 7.40 -20.62 -34.90
C GLN A 98 7.78 -19.54 -33.89
N TYR A 99 9.01 -19.07 -33.88
CA TYR A 99 9.59 -18.13 -32.94
C TYR A 99 8.80 -16.82 -32.84
N GLY A 100 8.39 -16.24 -33.96
CA GLY A 100 7.74 -14.91 -33.95
C GLY A 100 6.42 -14.85 -33.15
N SER A 101 5.60 -15.89 -33.28
CA SER A 101 4.28 -15.94 -32.60
C SER A 101 4.38 -16.47 -31.17
N ILE A 102 5.22 -17.50 -30.97
CA ILE A 102 5.43 -18.13 -29.67
C ILE A 102 6.22 -17.20 -28.73
N GLY A 103 7.32 -16.59 -29.21
CA GLY A 103 8.14 -15.67 -28.46
C GLY A 103 7.33 -14.47 -27.93
N GLN A 104 6.49 -13.86 -28.78
CA GLN A 104 5.63 -12.76 -28.38
C GLN A 104 4.62 -13.17 -27.29
N ARG A 105 4.05 -14.36 -27.35
CA ARG A 105 3.14 -14.88 -26.32
C ARG A 105 3.85 -15.10 -25.00
N TYR A 106 5.06 -15.66 -25.02
CA TYR A 106 5.84 -15.88 -23.80
C TYR A 106 6.32 -14.58 -23.17
N VAL A 107 6.71 -13.56 -23.95
CA VAL A 107 7.05 -12.23 -23.44
C VAL A 107 5.87 -11.59 -22.73
N LYS A 108 4.66 -11.67 -23.29
CA LYS A 108 3.44 -11.17 -22.64
C LYS A 108 3.14 -11.92 -21.34
N ALA A 109 3.29 -13.25 -21.35
CA ALA A 109 3.09 -14.07 -20.15
C ALA A 109 4.12 -13.74 -19.06
N LEU A 110 5.39 -13.51 -19.44
CA LEU A 110 6.45 -13.10 -18.54
C LEU A 110 6.15 -11.75 -17.89
N ALA A 111 5.81 -10.74 -18.67
CA ALA A 111 5.46 -9.42 -18.18
C ALA A 111 4.29 -9.48 -17.18
N ARG A 112 3.23 -10.22 -17.53
CA ARG A 112 2.08 -10.44 -16.63
C ARG A 112 2.48 -11.13 -15.33
N SER A 113 3.34 -12.15 -15.39
CA SER A 113 3.80 -12.90 -14.22
C SER A 113 4.61 -12.02 -13.25
N MET A 114 5.51 -11.18 -13.78
CA MET A 114 6.31 -10.27 -12.96
C MET A 114 5.46 -9.21 -12.27
N VAL A 115 4.53 -8.57 -13.00
CA VAL A 115 3.56 -7.62 -12.43
C VAL A 115 2.72 -8.31 -11.35
N HIS A 116 2.21 -9.51 -11.62
CA HIS A 116 1.40 -10.27 -10.67
C HIS A 116 2.15 -10.56 -9.37
N THR A 117 3.41 -10.95 -9.43
CA THR A 117 4.23 -11.22 -8.23
C THR A 117 4.44 -9.94 -7.41
N LYS A 118 4.69 -8.81 -8.06
CA LYS A 118 4.84 -7.51 -7.39
C LYS A 118 3.54 -7.10 -6.68
N GLU A 119 2.41 -7.25 -7.35
CA GLU A 119 1.08 -6.97 -6.78
C GLU A 119 0.75 -7.86 -5.57
N ILE A 120 1.06 -9.17 -5.65
CA ILE A 120 0.88 -10.09 -4.52
C ILE A 120 1.74 -9.66 -3.32
N LYS A 121 3.01 -9.29 -3.57
CA LYS A 121 3.90 -8.82 -2.49
C LYS A 121 3.34 -7.58 -1.80
N GLY A 122 2.82 -6.62 -2.56
CA GLY A 122 2.15 -5.45 -2.00
C GLY A 122 0.89 -5.81 -1.21
N ALA A 123 -0.01 -6.61 -1.78
CA ALA A 123 -1.25 -7.01 -1.11
C ALA A 123 -1.01 -7.85 0.15
N ASN A 124 0.08 -8.65 0.18
CA ASN A 124 0.38 -9.51 1.34
C ASN A 124 0.69 -8.74 2.61
N ILE A 125 1.10 -7.48 2.53
CA ILE A 125 1.25 -6.63 3.73
C ILE A 125 -0.11 -6.46 4.42
N LEU A 126 -1.17 -6.19 3.64
CA LEU A 126 -2.52 -6.07 4.19
C LEU A 126 -3.14 -7.43 4.53
N ASN A 127 -2.94 -8.46 3.70
CA ASN A 127 -3.44 -9.83 3.97
C ASN A 127 -2.90 -10.40 5.28
N ASN A 128 -1.68 -10.02 5.64
CA ASN A 128 -0.99 -10.51 6.83
C ASN A 128 -0.98 -9.51 7.99
N MET A 129 -1.69 -8.40 7.86
CA MET A 129 -1.65 -7.27 8.77
C MET A 129 -1.88 -7.65 10.25
N PHE A 130 -2.73 -8.65 10.48
CA PHE A 130 -3.15 -9.08 11.82
C PHE A 130 -2.44 -10.36 12.31
N THR A 131 -1.70 -11.05 11.45
CA THR A 131 -1.23 -12.42 11.74
C THR A 131 0.28 -12.61 11.62
N SER A 132 0.93 -11.83 10.77
CA SER A 132 2.37 -11.95 10.56
C SER A 132 2.98 -10.64 10.04
N GLY A 133 4.29 -10.51 10.18
CA GLY A 133 4.97 -9.27 9.80
C GLY A 133 4.93 -8.25 10.92
N THR A 134 5.96 -8.24 11.76
CA THR A 134 6.10 -7.26 12.85
C THR A 134 6.69 -5.96 12.33
N GLY A 135 6.14 -4.83 12.83
CA GLY A 135 6.73 -3.51 12.65
C GLY A 135 8.03 -3.33 13.43
N GLY A 136 8.59 -2.14 13.39
CA GLY A 136 9.77 -1.78 14.17
C GLY A 136 9.54 -1.84 15.68
N ASP A 137 8.31 -1.68 16.11
CA ASP A 137 7.83 -1.79 17.50
C ASP A 137 7.66 -3.25 17.98
N GLY A 138 7.90 -4.24 17.12
CA GLY A 138 7.73 -5.66 17.42
C GLY A 138 6.29 -6.17 17.44
N GLN A 139 5.31 -5.31 17.14
CA GLN A 139 3.90 -5.67 17.04
C GLN A 139 3.48 -5.95 15.60
N TYR A 140 2.35 -6.65 15.41
CA TYR A 140 1.73 -6.78 14.08
C TYR A 140 1.30 -5.41 13.56
N LEU A 141 1.21 -5.27 12.23
CA LEU A 141 0.85 -4.00 11.61
C LEU A 141 -0.54 -3.50 12.02
N GLY A 142 -1.49 -4.39 12.27
CA GLY A 142 -2.82 -4.08 12.78
C GLY A 142 -3.03 -4.67 14.16
N VAL A 143 -2.97 -3.85 15.20
CA VAL A 143 -3.13 -4.28 16.59
C VAL A 143 -3.66 -3.13 17.47
N THR A 144 -4.20 -3.49 18.64
CA THR A 144 -4.70 -2.51 19.63
C THR A 144 -3.63 -2.00 20.58
N THR A 145 -2.39 -2.49 20.49
CA THR A 145 -1.35 -2.33 21.51
C THR A 145 -0.02 -1.87 20.93
N HIS A 146 -0.03 -0.93 19.99
CA HIS A 146 1.21 -0.29 19.55
C HIS A 146 1.81 0.52 20.70
N PRO A 147 3.02 0.18 21.17
CA PRO A 147 3.63 0.86 22.29
C PRO A 147 4.08 2.27 21.89
N THR A 148 3.66 3.28 22.67
CA THR A 148 4.11 4.67 22.55
C THR A 148 4.53 5.20 23.93
N ALA A 149 5.22 6.32 23.99
CA ALA A 149 5.64 6.92 25.24
C ALA A 149 4.44 7.35 26.13
N SER A 150 3.31 7.68 25.51
CA SER A 150 2.06 8.04 26.20
C SER A 150 1.19 6.85 26.60
N GLY A 151 1.52 5.62 26.14
CA GLY A 151 0.75 4.40 26.37
C GLY A 151 0.53 3.61 25.10
N ASN A 152 -0.30 2.58 25.14
CA ASN A 152 -0.62 1.81 23.95
C ASN A 152 -1.67 2.51 23.09
N GLN A 153 -1.44 2.53 21.77
CA GLN A 153 -2.39 3.06 20.80
C GLN A 153 -2.90 1.93 19.89
N SER A 154 -4.15 2.07 19.43
CA SER A 154 -4.81 1.14 18.50
C SER A 154 -4.93 1.76 17.12
N ASN A 155 -4.65 0.97 16.08
CA ASN A 155 -4.92 1.32 14.69
C ASN A 155 -6.01 0.44 14.05
N ILE A 156 -6.74 -0.29 14.88
CA ILE A 156 -7.88 -1.13 14.47
C ILE A 156 -9.09 -0.81 15.35
N LEU A 157 -10.29 -1.16 14.87
CA LEU A 157 -11.51 -1.07 15.67
C LEU A 157 -11.40 -1.90 16.96
N ALA A 158 -11.93 -1.38 18.05
CA ALA A 158 -11.99 -2.10 19.34
C ALA A 158 -12.77 -3.44 19.23
N THR A 159 -13.75 -3.49 18.34
CA THR A 159 -14.50 -4.71 17.98
C THR A 159 -14.47 -4.82 16.46
N ALA A 160 -13.97 -5.95 15.94
CA ALA A 160 -13.97 -6.21 14.51
C ALA A 160 -15.40 -6.13 13.94
N ALA A 161 -15.54 -5.45 12.81
CA ALA A 161 -16.84 -5.24 12.16
C ALA A 161 -16.69 -5.20 10.63
N ASP A 162 -17.69 -5.77 9.96
CA ASP A 162 -17.81 -5.69 8.50
C ASP A 162 -17.97 -4.25 8.03
N LEU A 163 -17.64 -3.99 6.76
CA LEU A 163 -17.79 -2.67 6.17
C LEU A 163 -19.27 -2.27 6.11
N SER A 164 -19.60 -1.28 6.90
CA SER A 164 -20.92 -0.64 6.98
C SER A 164 -20.73 0.86 7.15
N GLU A 165 -21.81 1.63 7.07
CA GLU A 165 -21.77 3.06 7.35
C GLU A 165 -21.28 3.33 8.78
N THR A 166 -21.85 2.64 9.76
CA THR A 166 -21.52 2.83 11.17
C THR A 166 -20.07 2.45 11.49
N SER A 167 -19.58 1.32 10.94
CA SER A 167 -18.20 0.90 11.17
C SER A 167 -17.20 1.84 10.48
N LEU A 168 -17.53 2.35 9.30
CA LEU A 168 -16.70 3.33 8.59
C LEU A 168 -16.64 4.67 9.34
N GLU A 169 -17.79 5.16 9.83
CA GLU A 169 -17.85 6.38 10.65
C GLU A 169 -17.01 6.22 11.92
N GLN A 170 -17.10 5.07 12.60
CA GLN A 170 -16.31 4.82 13.80
C GLN A 170 -14.80 4.85 13.50
N VAL A 171 -14.33 4.20 12.42
CA VAL A 171 -12.91 4.25 12.03
C VAL A 171 -12.46 5.69 11.74
N LEU A 172 -13.29 6.48 11.06
CA LEU A 172 -12.95 7.88 10.75
C LEU A 172 -12.87 8.74 12.02
N ILE A 173 -13.73 8.47 13.02
CA ILE A 173 -13.66 9.10 14.33
C ILE A 173 -12.39 8.67 15.06
N ASP A 174 -12.08 7.38 15.09
CA ASP A 174 -10.89 6.85 15.75
C ASP A 174 -9.61 7.44 15.11
N ILE A 175 -9.54 7.53 13.78
CA ILE A 175 -8.42 8.18 13.05
C ILE A 175 -8.28 9.65 13.48
N SER A 176 -9.38 10.40 13.57
CA SER A 176 -9.35 11.82 13.94
C SER A 176 -8.92 12.06 15.39
N ASN A 177 -9.10 11.06 16.25
CA ASN A 177 -8.71 11.08 17.65
C ASN A 177 -7.32 10.45 17.93
N MET A 178 -6.57 10.10 16.88
CA MET A 178 -5.22 9.57 17.04
C MET A 178 -4.27 10.63 17.59
N ASP A 179 -3.43 10.20 18.52
CA ASP A 179 -2.38 11.00 19.12
C ASP A 179 -1.01 10.60 18.54
N ASP A 180 -0.05 11.49 18.71
CA ASP A 180 1.36 11.18 18.48
C ASP A 180 1.93 10.30 19.61
N ASP A 181 3.23 9.99 19.51
CA ASP A 181 3.94 9.19 20.51
C ASP A 181 3.93 9.80 21.93
N ARG A 182 3.77 11.13 22.04
CA ARG A 182 3.73 11.88 23.31
C ARG A 182 2.32 12.20 23.80
N GLY A 183 1.27 11.72 23.12
CA GLY A 183 -0.13 11.96 23.46
C GLY A 183 -0.66 13.32 23.00
N ILE A 184 -0.09 13.89 21.95
CA ILE A 184 -0.60 15.13 21.34
C ILE A 184 -1.46 14.74 20.13
N PRO A 185 -2.73 15.21 20.02
CA PRO A 185 -3.59 14.93 18.89
C PRO A 185 -2.98 15.38 17.56
N ILE A 186 -2.87 14.44 16.59
CA ILE A 186 -2.29 14.72 15.27
C ILE A 186 -3.32 15.18 14.23
N ALA A 187 -4.62 15.13 14.57
CA ALA A 187 -5.73 15.49 13.68
C ALA A 187 -5.66 14.76 12.32
N ALA A 188 -5.33 13.47 12.34
CA ALA A 188 -5.25 12.64 11.15
C ALA A 188 -6.60 12.50 10.45
N MET A 189 -6.60 12.32 9.14
CA MET A 189 -7.80 12.12 8.33
C MET A 189 -7.68 10.87 7.47
N GLY A 190 -8.81 10.15 7.32
CA GLY A 190 -8.92 9.07 6.34
C GLY A 190 -8.93 9.64 4.93
N THR A 191 -8.10 9.12 4.02
CA THR A 191 -8.00 9.62 2.64
C THR A 191 -8.60 8.68 1.61
N LYS A 192 -8.45 7.38 1.79
CA LYS A 192 -8.86 6.36 0.81
C LYS A 192 -9.30 5.08 1.50
N LEU A 193 -10.41 4.51 1.04
CA LEU A 193 -10.87 3.19 1.44
C LEU A 193 -10.30 2.12 0.50
N ILE A 194 -9.71 1.06 1.05
CA ILE A 194 -9.14 -0.07 0.31
C ILE A 194 -9.98 -1.30 0.63
N VAL A 195 -10.51 -1.95 -0.40
CA VAL A 195 -11.45 -3.08 -0.25
C VAL A 195 -11.12 -4.24 -1.19
N PRO A 196 -11.47 -5.49 -0.83
CA PRO A 196 -11.48 -6.62 -1.74
C PRO A 196 -12.60 -6.48 -2.78
N THR A 197 -12.54 -7.30 -3.81
CA THR A 197 -13.54 -7.31 -4.89
C THR A 197 -14.97 -7.55 -4.39
N ALA A 198 -15.14 -8.35 -3.33
CA ALA A 198 -16.45 -8.66 -2.75
C ALA A 198 -17.15 -7.42 -2.20
N LEU A 199 -16.41 -6.46 -1.65
CA LEU A 199 -16.95 -5.23 -1.05
C LEU A 199 -17.03 -4.04 -2.03
N ALA A 200 -16.67 -4.22 -3.30
CA ALA A 200 -16.63 -3.12 -4.28
C ALA A 200 -17.94 -2.32 -4.37
N PHE A 201 -19.08 -3.01 -4.43
CA PHE A 201 -20.39 -2.34 -4.52
C PHE A 201 -20.86 -1.73 -3.19
N VAL A 202 -20.40 -2.26 -2.07
CA VAL A 202 -20.65 -1.66 -0.75
C VAL A 202 -19.87 -0.36 -0.65
N ALA A 203 -18.58 -0.38 -0.97
CA ALA A 203 -17.71 0.79 -0.99
C ALA A 203 -18.23 1.89 -1.93
N GLU A 204 -18.71 1.52 -3.14
CA GLU A 204 -19.33 2.47 -4.08
C GLU A 204 -20.53 3.18 -3.45
N ARG A 205 -21.46 2.42 -2.81
CA ARG A 205 -22.63 3.01 -2.16
C ARG A 205 -22.24 3.92 -1.00
N LEU A 206 -21.29 3.51 -0.16
CA LEU A 206 -20.87 4.30 1.00
C LEU A 206 -20.15 5.60 0.61
N THR A 207 -19.34 5.55 -0.47
CA THR A 207 -18.51 6.72 -0.83
C THR A 207 -19.15 7.65 -1.85
N LYS A 208 -20.07 7.14 -2.71
CA LYS A 208 -20.61 7.95 -3.82
C LYS A 208 -22.11 8.23 -3.77
N SER A 209 -22.90 7.49 -2.97
CA SER A 209 -24.33 7.79 -2.85
C SER A 209 -24.55 9.19 -2.26
N GLN A 210 -25.54 9.91 -2.76
CA GLN A 210 -25.94 11.22 -2.21
C GLN A 210 -26.75 11.07 -0.93
N LEU A 211 -27.59 10.05 -0.89
CA LEU A 211 -28.45 9.72 0.23
C LEU A 211 -27.94 8.49 0.94
N ARG A 212 -28.32 8.34 2.19
CA ARG A 212 -27.96 7.22 3.03
C ARG A 212 -28.45 5.90 2.41
N PRO A 213 -27.56 4.93 2.14
CA PRO A 213 -27.96 3.68 1.54
C PRO A 213 -28.77 2.84 2.53
N GLY A 214 -29.90 2.27 2.07
CA GLY A 214 -30.71 1.32 2.84
C GLY A 214 -31.76 1.93 3.76
N THR A 215 -32.00 3.23 3.73
CA THR A 215 -33.08 3.91 4.45
C THR A 215 -34.19 4.37 3.49
N ALA A 216 -35.43 4.40 3.99
CA ALA A 216 -36.56 4.98 3.28
C ALA A 216 -36.62 6.52 3.44
N ASP A 217 -35.88 7.06 4.38
CA ASP A 217 -35.83 8.48 4.69
C ASP A 217 -34.83 9.19 3.76
N ASN A 218 -35.04 10.49 3.60
CA ASN A 218 -34.21 11.34 2.73
C ASN A 218 -32.96 11.84 3.48
N ASP A 219 -32.32 10.97 4.23
CA ASP A 219 -31.10 11.28 4.97
C ASP A 219 -29.89 11.45 4.05
N ILE A 220 -29.04 12.38 4.39
CA ILE A 220 -27.79 12.60 3.65
C ILE A 220 -26.76 11.51 4.00
N ASN A 221 -25.93 11.12 3.03
CA ASN A 221 -24.73 10.33 3.27
C ASN A 221 -23.63 11.23 3.87
N ALA A 222 -23.41 11.12 5.18
CA ALA A 222 -22.46 11.95 5.90
C ALA A 222 -21.01 11.76 5.42
N SER A 223 -20.61 10.53 5.12
CA SER A 223 -19.25 10.22 4.65
C SER A 223 -18.92 10.96 3.34
N ARG A 224 -19.87 11.01 2.40
CA ARG A 224 -19.71 11.75 1.15
C ARG A 224 -19.85 13.25 1.35
N SER A 225 -20.88 13.70 2.06
CA SER A 225 -21.19 15.11 2.24
C SER A 225 -20.10 15.86 2.99
N GLY A 226 -19.49 15.20 3.99
CA GLY A 226 -18.37 15.73 4.77
C GLY A 226 -17.01 15.65 4.08
N GLY A 227 -16.88 14.94 2.95
CA GLY A 227 -15.62 14.80 2.22
C GLY A 227 -14.55 13.98 2.97
N TYR A 228 -14.97 13.08 3.85
CA TYR A 228 -14.08 12.32 4.73
C TYR A 228 -13.12 11.36 4.03
N LEU A 229 -13.42 10.97 2.79
CA LEU A 229 -12.54 10.12 1.97
C LEU A 229 -12.29 10.81 0.62
N PRO A 230 -11.43 11.82 0.56
CA PRO A 230 -11.25 12.66 -0.63
C PRO A 230 -10.76 11.90 -1.86
N GLN A 231 -10.03 10.79 -1.66
CA GLN A 231 -9.56 9.91 -2.73
C GLN A 231 -10.54 8.75 -3.04
N GLY A 232 -11.69 8.71 -2.36
CA GLY A 232 -12.71 7.69 -2.55
C GLY A 232 -12.27 6.31 -2.11
N TYR A 233 -12.49 5.31 -2.97
CA TYR A 233 -12.10 3.92 -2.68
C TYR A 233 -11.31 3.30 -3.83
N THR A 234 -10.53 2.27 -3.51
CA THR A 234 -9.84 1.40 -4.47
C THR A 234 -10.16 -0.06 -4.20
N VAL A 235 -10.26 -0.85 -5.27
CA VAL A 235 -10.50 -2.29 -5.18
C VAL A 235 -9.20 -3.02 -5.47
N ASN A 236 -8.74 -3.84 -4.54
CA ASN A 236 -7.58 -4.70 -4.72
C ASN A 236 -8.00 -6.17 -4.82
N ASN A 237 -7.81 -6.77 -6.00
CA ASN A 237 -8.21 -8.16 -6.30
C ASN A 237 -7.24 -9.20 -5.72
N ARG A 238 -6.19 -8.81 -5.00
CA ARG A 238 -5.24 -9.71 -4.34
C ARG A 238 -5.45 -9.78 -2.83
N LEU A 239 -6.45 -9.08 -2.31
CA LEU A 239 -6.89 -9.29 -0.94
C LEU A 239 -7.60 -10.64 -0.86
N ASN A 240 -7.12 -11.49 0.04
CA ASN A 240 -7.61 -12.87 0.20
C ASN A 240 -8.88 -12.92 1.05
N ASP A 241 -8.96 -12.04 2.03
CA ASP A 241 -10.10 -11.91 2.90
C ASP A 241 -11.20 -11.10 2.21
N THR A 242 -12.42 -11.65 2.16
CA THR A 242 -13.54 -11.08 1.40
C THR A 242 -14.28 -9.98 2.13
N ASP A 243 -14.07 -9.84 3.43
CA ASP A 243 -14.73 -8.88 4.32
C ASP A 243 -13.74 -7.90 5.00
N ALA A 244 -12.43 -8.13 4.87
CA ALA A 244 -11.43 -7.19 5.35
C ALA A 244 -11.43 -5.89 4.55
N TRP A 245 -11.35 -4.77 5.24
CA TRP A 245 -11.27 -3.44 4.65
C TRP A 245 -10.31 -2.55 5.43
N PHE A 246 -9.72 -1.57 4.73
CA PHE A 246 -8.66 -0.73 5.28
C PHE A 246 -8.88 0.73 4.88
N VAL A 247 -8.45 1.65 5.73
CA VAL A 247 -8.48 3.09 5.43
C VAL A 247 -7.06 3.63 5.44
N LYS A 248 -6.64 4.21 4.31
CA LYS A 248 -5.38 4.96 4.22
C LYS A 248 -5.61 6.36 4.79
N THR A 249 -4.67 6.84 5.61
CA THR A 249 -4.69 8.17 6.22
C THR A 249 -3.79 9.15 5.48
N ASP A 250 -3.81 10.40 5.87
CA ASP A 250 -2.93 11.47 5.41
C ASP A 250 -1.67 11.62 6.28
N VAL A 251 -1.52 10.79 7.30
CA VAL A 251 -0.33 10.82 8.16
C VAL A 251 0.93 10.60 7.33
N PRO A 252 1.94 11.48 7.43
CA PRO A 252 3.18 11.32 6.71
C PRO A 252 3.92 10.06 7.16
N ASP A 253 4.82 9.59 6.31
CA ASP A 253 5.65 8.42 6.58
C ASP A 253 4.88 7.10 6.81
N GLY A 254 3.70 6.96 6.19
CA GLY A 254 2.89 5.76 6.22
C GLY A 254 3.55 4.55 5.53
N MET A 255 2.74 3.71 4.87
CA MET A 255 3.25 2.54 4.16
C MET A 255 4.10 2.93 2.96
N LYS A 256 5.40 2.64 2.97
CA LYS A 256 6.38 2.97 1.94
C LYS A 256 6.77 1.74 1.13
N MET A 257 7.02 1.92 -0.16
CA MET A 257 7.62 0.93 -1.04
C MET A 257 8.89 1.51 -1.65
N PHE A 258 10.03 0.91 -1.36
CA PHE A 258 11.32 1.32 -1.89
C PHE A 258 11.65 0.54 -3.17
N GLN A 259 11.88 1.27 -4.27
CA GLN A 259 12.28 0.68 -5.53
C GLN A 259 13.73 1.04 -5.83
N ARG A 260 14.60 0.02 -5.89
CA ARG A 260 16.03 0.20 -6.15
C ARG A 260 16.35 0.24 -7.65
N ARG A 261 15.68 -0.60 -8.42
CA ARG A 261 15.85 -0.70 -9.88
C ARG A 261 14.52 -1.10 -10.52
N ALA A 262 14.15 -0.40 -11.59
CA ALA A 262 12.97 -0.72 -12.38
C ALA A 262 13.28 -1.84 -13.37
#